data_220f0cc0089bfbe54b339d50152c50e2
#
_entry.id   220f0cc0089bfbe54b339d50152c50e2
#
_cell.length_a   1.000
_cell.length_b   1.000
_cell.length_c   1.000
_cell.angle_alpha   90.00
_cell.angle_beta   90.00
_cell.angle_gamma   90.00
#
_symmetry.space_group_name_H-M   'P 1'
#
loop_
_entity.id
_entity.type
_entity.pdbx_description
1 polymer ?
#
loop_
_entity_poly.entity_id
_entity_poly.type
_entity_poly.pdbx_seq_one_letter_code
_entity_poly.pdbx_strand_id
1 'polypeptide(L)'
;MRSIPRCVDLVRHFVEANKPIAAICRGPSLLLAAGVRGKRMTAIDVIRRDITMSGNIYVEAEGAAVVDGNIATVSSRPHYHLWMQAFLSMLEERAAKATPGGDERAKSLALA
;
A
#
# COMPACT_ATOMS: atom_id res chain seq x y z
N MET A 1 -6.56 1.22 -14.56
CA MET A 1 -5.20 1.65 -14.18
C MET A 1 -4.14 0.57 -14.43
N ARG A 2 -4.38 -0.69 -14.09
CA ARG A 2 -3.39 -1.74 -14.30
C ARG A 2 -3.10 -2.03 -15.78
N SER A 3 -4.00 -1.62 -16.68
CA SER A 3 -3.79 -1.76 -18.13
C SER A 3 -3.02 -0.60 -18.74
N ILE A 4 -2.64 0.40 -17.95
CA ILE A 4 -1.86 1.55 -18.40
C ILE A 4 -0.40 1.34 -18.00
N PRO A 5 0.51 1.11 -18.97
CA PRO A 5 1.91 0.77 -18.65
C PRO A 5 2.62 1.78 -17.75
N ARG A 6 2.36 3.06 -17.90
CA ARG A 6 2.97 4.10 -17.05
C ARG A 6 2.57 3.97 -15.59
N CYS A 7 1.31 3.62 -15.32
CA CYS A 7 0.85 3.43 -13.95
C CYS A 7 1.53 2.22 -13.30
N VAL A 8 1.66 1.14 -14.06
CA VAL A 8 2.34 -0.07 -13.59
C VAL A 8 3.81 0.21 -13.32
N ASP A 9 4.47 0.93 -14.22
CA ASP A 9 5.90 1.27 -14.07
C ASP A 9 6.13 2.17 -12.86
N LEU A 10 5.25 3.13 -12.62
CA LEU A 10 5.35 4.01 -11.44
C LEU A 10 5.21 3.21 -10.15
N VAL A 11 4.24 2.31 -10.07
CA VAL A 11 4.04 1.45 -8.91
C VAL A 11 5.23 0.53 -8.71
N ARG A 12 5.76 -0.04 -9.79
CA ARG A 12 6.96 -0.88 -9.73
C ARG A 12 8.15 -0.12 -9.15
N HIS A 13 8.32 1.14 -9.54
CA HIS A 13 9.35 1.99 -8.97
C HIS A 13 9.19 2.15 -7.45
N PHE A 14 7.96 2.41 -6.98
CA PHE A 14 7.67 2.53 -5.55
C PHE A 14 7.95 1.23 -4.81
N VAL A 15 7.60 0.11 -5.41
CA VAL A 15 7.85 -1.22 -4.82
C VAL A 15 9.35 -1.48 -4.69
N GLU A 16 10.10 -1.28 -5.76
CA GLU A 16 11.54 -1.53 -5.79
C GLU A 16 12.31 -0.58 -4.87
N ALA A 17 11.86 0.67 -4.76
CA ALA A 17 12.46 1.64 -3.85
C ALA A 17 11.97 1.53 -2.41
N ASN A 18 11.09 0.57 -2.12
CA ASN A 18 10.50 0.36 -0.80
C ASN A 18 9.80 1.61 -0.25
N LYS A 19 9.18 2.39 -1.14
CA LYS A 19 8.42 3.57 -0.76
C LYS A 19 7.03 3.18 -0.26
N PRO A 20 6.44 3.95 0.67
CA PRO A 20 5.11 3.64 1.20
C PRO A 20 4.04 3.65 0.10
N ILE A 21 3.18 2.65 0.14
CA ILE A 21 2.07 2.47 -0.80
C ILE A 21 0.80 2.18 0.00
N ALA A 22 -0.28 2.85 -0.37
CA ALA A 22 -1.59 2.59 0.18
C ALA A 22 -2.54 2.21 -0.96
N ALA A 23 -3.23 1.08 -0.82
CA ALA A 23 -4.15 0.59 -1.84
C ALA A 23 -5.48 0.18 -1.20
N ILE A 24 -6.58 0.50 -1.87
CA ILE A 24 -7.92 0.27 -1.36
C ILE A 24 -8.79 -0.42 -2.42
N CYS A 25 -9.68 -1.30 -1.97
CA CYS A 25 -10.70 -1.94 -2.78
C CYS A 25 -10.08 -2.79 -3.90
N ARG A 26 -10.10 -2.31 -5.14
CA ARG A 26 -9.48 -2.98 -6.30
C ARG A 26 -8.05 -2.52 -6.56
N GLY A 27 -7.59 -1.52 -5.81
CA GLY A 27 -6.23 -0.97 -5.95
C GLY A 27 -5.13 -2.01 -5.88
N PRO A 28 -5.21 -3.02 -4.99
CA PRO A 28 -4.18 -4.06 -4.93
C PRO A 28 -3.93 -4.78 -6.26
N SER A 29 -4.89 -4.82 -7.18
CA SER A 29 -4.64 -5.43 -8.49
C SER A 29 -3.54 -4.72 -9.28
N LEU A 30 -3.33 -3.44 -9.03
CA LEU A 30 -2.21 -2.69 -9.62
C LEU A 30 -0.87 -3.14 -9.05
N LEU A 31 -0.85 -3.49 -7.76
CA LEU A 31 0.34 -4.05 -7.11
C LEU A 31 0.70 -5.40 -7.73
N LEU A 32 -0.30 -6.23 -8.01
CA LEU A 32 -0.08 -7.53 -8.65
C LEU A 32 0.50 -7.35 -10.05
N ALA A 33 -0.01 -6.39 -10.81
CA ALA A 33 0.49 -6.07 -12.15
C ALA A 33 1.94 -5.56 -12.10
N ALA A 34 2.31 -4.89 -11.02
CA ALA A 34 3.68 -4.39 -10.81
C ALA A 34 4.65 -5.47 -10.32
N GLY A 35 4.17 -6.69 -10.08
CA GLY A 35 5.03 -7.82 -9.71
C GLY A 35 5.20 -8.07 -8.23
N VAL A 36 4.36 -7.48 -7.39
CA VAL A 36 4.42 -7.73 -5.94
C VAL A 36 4.13 -9.20 -5.65
N ARG A 37 4.98 -9.83 -4.83
CA ARG A 37 4.86 -11.24 -4.43
C ARG A 37 5.20 -11.40 -2.96
N GLY A 38 4.58 -12.41 -2.33
CA GLY A 38 4.90 -12.79 -0.96
C GLY A 38 4.41 -11.82 0.10
N LYS A 39 3.51 -10.91 -0.23
CA LYS A 39 2.99 -9.91 0.70
C LYS A 39 1.60 -10.28 1.22
N ARG A 40 1.35 -9.94 2.47
CA ARG A 40 0.02 -10.04 3.05
C ARG A 40 -0.75 -8.78 2.66
N MET A 41 -1.96 -8.97 2.15
CA MET A 41 -2.80 -7.84 1.76
C MET A 41 -4.28 -8.21 1.82
N THR A 42 -5.10 -7.19 1.92
CA THR A 42 -6.54 -7.33 1.80
C THR A 42 -7.04 -6.48 0.63
N ALA A 43 -8.22 -6.80 0.15
CA ALA A 43 -8.84 -6.10 -0.96
C ALA A 43 -10.32 -6.43 -1.00
N ILE A 44 -11.05 -5.86 -1.96
CA ILE A 44 -12.41 -6.28 -2.20
C ILE A 44 -12.43 -7.76 -2.62
N ASP A 45 -13.42 -8.50 -2.16
CA ASP A 45 -13.47 -9.96 -2.29
C ASP A 45 -13.34 -10.45 -3.73
N VAL A 46 -13.80 -9.69 -4.70
CA VAL A 46 -13.75 -10.10 -6.11
C VAL A 46 -12.33 -10.32 -6.64
N ILE A 47 -11.30 -9.74 -6.01
CA ILE A 47 -9.90 -9.95 -6.44
C ILE A 47 -9.11 -10.85 -5.49
N ARG A 48 -9.78 -11.48 -4.53
CA ARG A 48 -9.17 -12.43 -3.60
C ARG A 48 -8.38 -13.51 -4.31
N ARG A 49 -8.98 -14.11 -5.33
CA ARG A 49 -8.35 -15.17 -6.12
C ARG A 49 -7.10 -14.68 -6.84
N ASP A 50 -7.15 -13.47 -7.38
CA ASP A 50 -6.00 -12.91 -8.08
C ASP A 50 -4.83 -12.73 -7.11
N ILE A 51 -5.10 -12.30 -5.88
CA ILE A 51 -4.08 -12.13 -4.86
C ILE A 51 -3.41 -13.47 -4.52
N THR A 52 -4.20 -14.51 -4.27
CA THR A 52 -3.66 -15.82 -3.92
C THR A 52 -2.92 -16.47 -5.09
N MET A 53 -3.44 -16.35 -6.29
CA MET A 53 -2.81 -16.93 -7.48
C MET A 53 -1.52 -16.22 -7.88
N SER A 54 -1.34 -14.98 -7.49
CA SER A 54 -0.12 -14.23 -7.77
C SER A 54 1.00 -14.47 -6.76
N GLY A 55 0.79 -15.35 -5.79
CA GLY A 55 1.82 -15.66 -4.78
C GLY A 55 1.79 -14.74 -3.58
N ASN A 56 0.71 -13.99 -3.36
CA ASN A 56 0.51 -13.17 -2.18
C ASN A 56 -0.48 -13.85 -1.23
N ILE A 57 -0.58 -13.33 -0.02
CA ILE A 57 -1.44 -13.90 1.02
C ILE A 57 -2.64 -12.97 1.21
N TYR A 58 -3.83 -13.46 0.90
CA TYR A 58 -5.06 -12.70 1.15
C TYR A 58 -5.42 -12.80 2.63
N VAL A 59 -5.66 -11.66 3.26
CA VAL A 59 -6.08 -11.58 4.65
C VAL A 59 -7.52 -11.09 4.69
N GLU A 60 -8.40 -11.86 5.32
CA GLU A 60 -9.76 -11.40 5.58
C GLU A 60 -9.72 -10.42 6.75
N ALA A 61 -9.72 -9.14 6.41
CA ALA A 61 -9.60 -8.07 7.38
C ALA A 61 -10.70 -7.04 7.18
N GLU A 62 -11.94 -7.49 7.20
CA GLU A 62 -13.07 -6.58 7.13
C GLU A 62 -13.05 -5.67 8.36
N GLY A 63 -13.08 -4.37 8.12
CA GLY A 63 -13.01 -3.39 9.19
C GLY A 63 -11.61 -3.08 9.70
N ALA A 64 -10.56 -3.57 9.03
CA ALA A 64 -9.18 -3.31 9.44
C ALA A 64 -8.27 -3.11 8.24
N ALA A 65 -7.21 -2.36 8.44
CA ALA A 65 -6.14 -2.23 7.44
C ALA A 65 -5.11 -3.33 7.67
N VAL A 66 -4.54 -3.82 6.57
CA VAL A 66 -3.44 -4.79 6.59
C VAL A 66 -2.17 -4.08 6.15
N VAL A 67 -1.15 -4.10 6.98
CA VAL A 67 0.16 -3.52 6.68
C VAL A 67 1.19 -4.62 6.60
N ASP A 68 1.91 -4.68 5.49
CA ASP A 68 3.04 -5.58 5.34
C ASP A 68 4.18 -4.82 4.67
N GLY A 69 5.23 -4.55 5.44
CA GLY A 69 6.35 -3.76 4.97
C GLY A 69 5.92 -2.34 4.59
N ASN A 70 6.07 -2.01 3.32
CA ASN A 70 5.75 -0.69 2.78
C ASN A 70 4.35 -0.58 2.19
N ILE A 71 3.50 -1.60 2.34
CA ILE A 71 2.19 -1.65 1.70
C ILE A 71 1.08 -1.72 2.74
N ALA A 72 0.15 -0.76 2.68
CA ALA A 72 -1.05 -0.73 3.50
C ALA A 72 -2.27 -0.93 2.61
N THR A 73 -3.11 -1.91 2.94
CA THR A 73 -4.30 -2.23 2.15
C THR A 73 -5.54 -2.26 3.03
N VAL A 74 -6.69 -1.95 2.44
CA VAL A 74 -8.00 -2.07 3.08
C VAL A 74 -9.03 -2.51 2.03
N SER A 75 -10.05 -3.24 2.46
CA SER A 75 -10.99 -3.87 1.54
C SER A 75 -11.99 -2.91 0.91
N SER A 76 -12.45 -1.90 1.63
CA SER A 76 -13.53 -1.05 1.14
C SER A 76 -13.54 0.34 1.78
N ARG A 77 -14.30 1.24 1.16
CA ARG A 77 -14.43 2.64 1.58
C ARG A 77 -14.84 2.86 3.04
N PRO A 78 -15.78 2.10 3.62
CA PRO A 78 -16.18 2.35 5.01
C PRO A 78 -15.03 2.28 6.01
N HIS A 79 -13.92 1.67 5.63
CA HIS A 79 -12.76 1.50 6.50
C HIS A 79 -11.55 2.34 6.08
N TYR A 80 -11.73 3.30 5.17
CA TYR A 80 -10.61 4.06 4.64
C TYR A 80 -9.88 4.88 5.71
N HIS A 81 -10.56 5.27 6.77
CA HIS A 81 -9.93 6.01 7.87
C HIS A 81 -8.85 5.19 8.57
N LEU A 82 -9.07 3.90 8.77
CA LEU A 82 -8.07 3.00 9.35
C LEU A 82 -6.88 2.82 8.41
N TRP A 83 -7.16 2.70 7.14
CA TRP A 83 -6.15 2.61 6.09
C TRP A 83 -5.30 3.88 6.01
N MET A 84 -5.92 5.03 6.08
CA MET A 84 -5.22 6.30 6.08
C MET A 84 -4.36 6.48 7.32
N GLN A 85 -4.86 6.09 8.49
CA GLN A 85 -4.08 6.11 9.73
C GLN A 85 -2.84 5.22 9.62
N ALA A 86 -3.01 4.02 9.08
CA ALA A 86 -1.89 3.09 8.87
C ALA A 86 -0.85 3.69 7.91
N PHE A 87 -1.31 4.31 6.83
CA PHE A 87 -0.43 4.93 5.85
C PHE A 87 0.34 6.11 6.44
N LEU A 88 -0.33 6.97 7.21
CA LEU A 88 0.32 8.09 7.89
C LEU A 88 1.38 7.61 8.88
N SER A 89 1.11 6.53 9.61
CA SER A 89 2.08 5.93 10.51
C SER A 89 3.32 5.44 9.75
N MET A 90 3.12 4.85 8.58
CA MET A 90 4.22 4.42 7.72
C MET A 90 5.07 5.60 7.25
N LEU A 91 4.43 6.71 6.90
CA LEU A 91 5.13 7.93 6.50
C LEU A 91 5.92 8.53 7.66
N GLU A 92 5.35 8.54 8.86
CA GLU A 92 6.02 9.02 10.07
C GLU A 92 7.25 8.18 10.41
N GLU A 93 7.12 6.86 10.35
CA GLU A 93 8.24 5.95 10.58
C GLU A 93 9.36 6.17 9.57
N ARG A 94 8.99 6.35 8.30
CA ARG A 94 9.96 6.62 7.25
C ARG A 94 10.66 7.97 7.47
N ALA A 95 9.91 8.98 7.89
CA ALA A 95 10.45 10.30 8.22
C ALA A 95 11.41 10.22 9.40
N ALA A 96 11.09 9.46 10.44
CA ALA A 96 11.94 9.26 11.60
C ALA A 96 13.26 8.57 11.26
N LYS A 97 13.28 7.77 10.20
CA LYS A 97 14.50 7.10 9.70
C LYS A 97 15.27 7.95 8.71
N ALA A 98 14.73 9.09 8.30
CA ALA A 98 15.41 10.00 7.40
C ALA A 98 16.55 10.71 8.11
N THR A 99 17.48 11.29 7.33
CA THR A 99 18.59 12.05 7.89
C THR A 99 18.08 13.22 8.73
N PRO A 100 18.84 13.66 9.77
CA PRO A 100 18.39 14.75 10.66
C PRO A 100 17.91 16.00 9.96
N GLY A 101 18.42 16.32 8.79
CA GLY A 101 17.97 17.48 8.02
C GLY A 101 16.65 17.31 7.29
N GLY A 102 16.08 16.09 7.28
CA GLY A 102 14.84 15.78 6.59
C GLY A 102 13.58 15.83 7.45
N ASP A 103 13.73 15.87 8.77
CA ASP A 103 12.60 15.71 9.70
C ASP A 103 11.52 16.78 9.55
N GLU A 104 11.89 18.03 9.48
CA GLU A 104 10.92 19.12 9.33
C GLU A 104 10.18 19.05 8.00
N ARG A 105 10.89 18.69 6.94
CA ARG A 105 10.32 18.55 5.62
C ARG A 105 9.33 17.38 5.56
N ALA A 106 9.68 16.29 6.21
CA ALA A 106 8.82 15.10 6.29
C ALA A 106 7.56 15.37 7.10
N LYS A 107 7.67 16.11 8.22
CA LYS A 107 6.52 16.55 9.01
C LYS A 107 5.58 17.45 8.21
N SER A 108 6.14 18.36 7.44
CA SER A 108 5.37 19.24 6.57
C SER A 108 4.57 18.45 5.51
N LEU A 109 5.19 17.45 4.93
CA LEU A 109 4.55 16.58 3.95
C LEU A 109 3.47 15.68 4.58
N ALA A 110 3.68 15.23 5.81
CA ALA A 110 2.72 14.41 6.53
C ALA A 110 1.46 15.17 6.93
N LEU A 111 1.57 16.50 7.10
CA LEU A 111 0.43 17.36 7.44
C LEU A 111 -0.33 17.86 6.21
N ALA A 112 0.22 17.72 5.07
CA ALA A 112 -0.41 18.10 3.81
C ALA A 112 -1.31 17.00 3.28
#